data_599ceb6f02c19ff4ec5a6d523120dd1b
#
_entry.id   599ceb6f02c19ff4ec5a6d523120dd1b
#
_cell.length_a   1.000
_cell.length_b   1.000
_cell.length_c   1.000
_cell.angle_alpha   90.00
_cell.angle_beta   90.00
_cell.angle_gamma   90.00
#
_symmetry.space_group_name_H-M   'P 1'
#
loop_
_entity.id
_entity.type
_entity.pdbx_description
1 polymer ?
#
loop_
_entity_poly.entity_id
_entity_poly.type
_entity_poly.pdbx_seq_one_letter_code
_entity_poly.pdbx_strand_id
1 'polypeptide(L)'
;MDKLTIVGLEGGASGVTVEAQFNPKEIALDKSVPWQKQKTKGPGDLEFSSANPQTMSCELMFDGVESGVHIQDEIDKLQRLSDVDPDLKRPPKVKVVLGAEGAPGRIPKFEAVIESIGIKYTLFDGNGMPLRASVKMGFTEARKLKVVPPR
;
A
#
# COMPACT_ATOMS: atom_id res chain seq x y z
N MET A 1 17.59 6.61 -11.18
CA MET A 1 16.81 5.35 -11.10
C MET A 1 15.42 5.68 -10.56
N ASP A 2 14.41 5.23 -11.27
CA ASP A 2 13.03 5.47 -10.86
C ASP A 2 12.70 4.65 -9.63
N LYS A 3 12.03 5.27 -8.67
CA LYS A 3 11.71 4.64 -7.40
C LYS A 3 10.23 4.51 -7.19
N LEU A 4 9.85 3.54 -6.36
CA LEU A 4 8.47 3.36 -5.96
C LEU A 4 8.02 4.57 -5.15
N THR A 5 6.86 5.10 -5.50
CA THR A 5 6.29 6.28 -4.86
C THR A 5 4.86 5.98 -4.42
N ILE A 6 4.50 6.41 -3.22
CA ILE A 6 3.15 6.27 -2.68
C ILE A 6 2.61 7.69 -2.45
N VAL A 7 1.47 8.00 -3.06
CA VAL A 7 0.88 9.35 -3.01
C VAL A 7 -0.53 9.28 -2.46
N GLY A 8 -0.82 10.12 -1.48
CA GLY A 8 -2.18 10.28 -0.97
C GLY A 8 -3.05 11.00 -1.98
N LEU A 9 -4.27 10.52 -2.20
CA LEU A 9 -5.17 11.04 -3.22
C LEU A 9 -6.37 11.79 -2.64
N GLU A 10 -6.66 11.64 -1.36
CA GLU A 10 -7.89 12.17 -0.76
C GLU A 10 -7.64 12.80 0.61
N GLY A 11 -8.57 13.68 1.00
CA GLY A 11 -8.64 14.21 2.36
C GLY A 11 -7.41 15.02 2.76
N GLY A 12 -7.12 15.02 4.04
CA GLY A 12 -5.96 15.74 4.60
C GLY A 12 -4.62 15.17 4.18
N ALA A 13 -4.60 13.94 3.66
CA ALA A 13 -3.38 13.31 3.16
C ALA A 13 -3.17 13.52 1.66
N SER A 14 -4.06 14.28 1.00
CA SER A 14 -3.94 14.57 -0.43
C SER A 14 -2.60 15.26 -0.72
N GLY A 15 -1.84 14.70 -1.64
CA GLY A 15 -0.54 15.21 -2.01
C GLY A 15 0.62 14.76 -1.12
N VAL A 16 0.35 14.07 -0.01
CA VAL A 16 1.41 13.49 0.82
C VAL A 16 2.09 12.39 0.00
N THR A 17 3.39 12.53 -0.18
CA THR A 17 4.17 11.65 -1.06
C THR A 17 5.30 11.00 -0.29
N VAL A 18 5.42 9.69 -0.42
CA VAL A 18 6.55 8.94 0.11
C VAL A 18 7.28 8.28 -1.05
N GLU A 19 8.54 8.59 -1.20
CA GLU A 19 9.40 7.94 -2.18
C GLU A 19 10.26 6.91 -1.47
N ALA A 20 10.30 5.69 -1.98
CA ALA A 20 11.13 4.64 -1.41
C ALA A 20 12.59 5.02 -1.49
N GLN A 21 13.32 4.87 -0.41
CA GLN A 21 14.77 5.12 -0.41
C GLN A 21 15.47 4.10 -1.30
N PHE A 22 15.06 2.85 -1.18
CA PHE A 22 15.50 1.74 -2.02
C PHE A 22 14.26 1.07 -2.59
N ASN A 23 14.30 0.71 -3.86
CA ASN A 23 13.17 -0.02 -4.44
C ASN A 23 13.03 -1.37 -3.73
N PRO A 24 11.79 -1.83 -3.49
CA PRO A 24 11.59 -3.13 -2.88
C PRO A 24 12.20 -4.24 -3.74
N LYS A 25 12.68 -5.29 -3.10
CA LYS A 25 13.23 -6.44 -3.81
C LYS A 25 12.19 -7.15 -4.64
N GLU A 26 10.96 -7.13 -4.16
CA GLU A 26 9.84 -7.75 -4.86
C GLU A 26 8.55 -6.99 -4.56
N ILE A 27 7.64 -7.03 -5.50
CA ILE A 27 6.28 -6.54 -5.36
C ILE A 27 5.38 -7.70 -5.73
N ALA A 28 4.54 -8.13 -4.80
CA ALA A 28 3.60 -9.21 -5.06
C ALA A 28 2.22 -8.63 -5.36
N LEU A 29 1.64 -9.06 -6.46
CA LEU A 29 0.28 -8.70 -6.84
C LEU A 29 -0.54 -9.98 -6.87
N ASP A 30 -1.62 -10.01 -6.09
CA ASP A 30 -2.49 -11.17 -5.99
C ASP A 30 -3.89 -10.81 -6.42
N LYS A 31 -4.46 -11.67 -7.25
CA LYS A 31 -5.81 -11.50 -7.75
C LYS A 31 -6.56 -12.82 -7.60
N SER A 32 -7.73 -12.76 -7.00
CA SER A 32 -8.57 -13.93 -6.81
C SER A 32 -9.90 -13.70 -7.51
N VAL A 33 -10.29 -14.65 -8.36
CA VAL A 33 -11.57 -14.63 -9.04
C VAL A 33 -12.34 -15.88 -8.61
N PRO A 34 -13.25 -15.76 -7.63
CA PRO A 34 -13.96 -16.92 -7.12
C PRO A 34 -15.03 -17.37 -8.12
N TRP A 35 -14.99 -18.65 -8.44
CA TRP A 35 -16.00 -19.31 -9.24
C TRP A 35 -16.79 -20.25 -8.35
N GLN A 36 -18.10 -20.19 -8.43
CA GLN A 36 -18.97 -21.07 -7.62
C GLN A 36 -19.49 -22.20 -8.48
N LYS A 37 -19.42 -23.42 -7.90
CA LYS A 37 -19.96 -24.60 -8.55
C LYS A 37 -21.46 -24.63 -8.32
N GLN A 38 -22.25 -24.71 -9.41
CA GLN A 38 -23.69 -24.77 -9.31
C GLN A 38 -24.16 -26.16 -8.92
N LYS A 39 -25.05 -26.22 -7.93
CA LYS A 39 -25.55 -27.50 -7.40
C LYS A 39 -26.60 -28.16 -8.30
N THR A 40 -27.29 -27.37 -9.13
CA THR A 40 -28.44 -27.83 -9.91
C THR A 40 -28.17 -28.08 -11.37
N LYS A 41 -26.94 -27.78 -11.82
CA LYS A 41 -26.52 -28.01 -13.21
C LYS A 41 -25.51 -29.12 -13.28
N GLY A 42 -25.18 -29.56 -14.49
CA GLY A 42 -24.26 -30.66 -14.70
C GLY A 42 -22.90 -30.50 -14.06
N PRO A 43 -22.13 -31.59 -13.93
CA PRO A 43 -20.79 -31.53 -13.34
C PRO A 43 -19.87 -30.59 -14.13
N GLY A 44 -19.13 -29.75 -13.43
CA GLY A 44 -18.17 -28.83 -14.02
C GLY A 44 -18.71 -27.45 -14.37
N ASP A 45 -19.98 -27.21 -14.16
CA ASP A 45 -20.55 -25.89 -14.38
C ASP A 45 -20.11 -24.92 -13.28
N LEU A 46 -19.60 -23.75 -13.70
CA LEU A 46 -19.13 -22.74 -12.78
C LEU A 46 -19.92 -21.44 -12.96
N GLU A 47 -20.21 -20.77 -11.88
CA GLU A 47 -20.91 -19.51 -11.89
C GLU A 47 -20.00 -18.38 -11.39
N PHE A 48 -19.92 -17.30 -12.20
CA PHE A 48 -19.18 -16.11 -11.82
C PHE A 48 -20.14 -15.06 -11.26
N SER A 49 -19.88 -14.61 -10.03
CA SER A 49 -20.66 -13.53 -9.43
C SER A 49 -19.89 -12.23 -9.33
N SER A 50 -18.64 -12.28 -8.91
CA SER A 50 -17.80 -11.08 -8.75
C SER A 50 -16.33 -11.48 -8.61
N ALA A 51 -15.44 -10.54 -8.95
CA ALA A 51 -14.01 -10.69 -8.70
C ALA A 51 -13.66 -9.99 -7.40
N ASN A 52 -12.74 -10.57 -6.64
CA ASN A 52 -12.21 -9.91 -5.45
C ASN A 52 -11.29 -8.76 -5.85
N PRO A 53 -11.16 -7.71 -5.02
CA PRO A 53 -10.18 -6.68 -5.26
C PRO A 53 -8.77 -7.26 -5.30
N GLN A 54 -7.93 -6.72 -6.17
CA GLN A 54 -6.53 -7.11 -6.26
C GLN A 54 -5.78 -6.58 -5.04
N THR A 55 -4.82 -7.34 -4.55
CA THR A 55 -3.96 -6.92 -3.44
C THR A 55 -2.51 -6.78 -3.89
N MET A 56 -1.79 -5.88 -3.24
CA MET A 56 -0.37 -5.67 -3.49
C MET A 56 0.35 -5.71 -2.15
N SER A 57 1.52 -6.32 -2.10
CA SER A 57 2.37 -6.29 -0.92
C SER A 57 3.81 -6.00 -1.32
N CYS A 58 4.51 -5.28 -0.45
CA CYS A 58 5.93 -5.00 -0.61
C CYS A 58 6.54 -4.65 0.74
N GLU A 59 7.87 -4.65 0.79
CA GLU A 59 8.61 -4.26 1.98
C GLU A 59 9.60 -3.16 1.59
N LEU A 60 9.55 -2.06 2.33
CA LEU A 60 10.43 -0.91 2.11
C LEU A 60 11.49 -0.85 3.21
N MET A 61 12.72 -0.56 2.83
CA MET A 61 13.84 -0.41 3.75
C MET A 61 14.23 1.06 3.85
N PHE A 62 14.44 1.51 5.08
CA PHE A 62 14.92 2.87 5.35
C PHE A 62 16.21 2.80 6.16
N ASP A 63 17.21 3.55 5.72
CA ASP A 63 18.52 3.57 6.36
C ASP A 63 19.06 5.01 6.38
N GLY A 64 19.19 5.57 7.57
CA GLY A 64 19.70 6.92 7.78
C GLY A 64 21.14 6.98 8.24
N VAL A 65 21.85 5.85 8.29
CA VAL A 65 23.20 5.79 8.87
C VAL A 65 24.17 6.66 8.07
N GLU A 66 24.19 6.55 6.77
CA GLU A 66 25.11 7.33 5.92
C GLU A 66 24.55 8.69 5.53
N SER A 67 23.27 8.76 5.25
CA SER A 67 22.63 9.98 4.76
C SER A 67 22.37 11.00 5.86
N GLY A 68 22.31 10.58 7.12
CA GLY A 68 21.91 11.44 8.22
C GLY A 68 20.45 11.86 8.21
N VAL A 69 19.65 11.27 7.33
CA VAL A 69 18.22 11.58 7.21
C VAL A 69 17.46 10.92 8.36
N HIS A 70 16.49 11.65 8.91
CA HIS A 70 15.62 11.08 9.93
C HIS A 70 14.56 10.20 9.25
N ILE A 71 14.76 8.89 9.31
CA ILE A 71 13.85 7.95 8.64
C ILE A 71 12.44 8.00 9.20
N GLN A 72 12.30 8.43 10.47
CA GLN A 72 10.98 8.51 11.09
C GLN A 72 10.04 9.49 10.35
N ASP A 73 10.57 10.52 9.70
CA ASP A 73 9.76 11.46 8.95
C ASP A 73 9.02 10.76 7.81
N GLU A 74 9.68 9.86 7.10
CA GLU A 74 9.05 9.10 6.02
C GLU A 74 8.08 8.05 6.57
N ILE A 75 8.42 7.43 7.69
CA ILE A 75 7.55 6.45 8.35
C ILE A 75 6.28 7.14 8.85
N ASP A 76 6.39 8.35 9.39
CA ASP A 76 5.23 9.11 9.85
C ASP A 76 4.28 9.43 8.68
N LYS A 77 4.82 9.74 7.51
CA LYS A 77 4.00 9.95 6.32
C LYS A 77 3.24 8.68 5.92
N LEU A 78 3.90 7.53 5.99
CA LEU A 78 3.26 6.25 5.69
C LEU A 78 2.14 5.95 6.68
N GLN A 79 2.36 6.22 7.95
CA GLN A 79 1.33 6.05 8.97
C GLN A 79 0.15 7.00 8.72
N ARG A 80 0.44 8.24 8.37
CA ARG A 80 -0.59 9.23 8.04
C ARG A 80 -1.46 8.79 6.87
N LEU A 81 -0.87 8.14 5.87
CA LEU A 81 -1.60 7.61 4.72
C LEU A 81 -2.48 6.42 5.08
N SER A 82 -2.23 5.78 6.23
CA SER A 82 -3.02 4.64 6.71
C SER A 82 -3.99 5.00 7.84
N ASP A 83 -3.91 6.23 8.36
CA ASP A 83 -4.78 6.66 9.46
C ASP A 83 -6.15 7.07 8.96
N VAL A 84 -7.15 6.96 9.85
CA VAL A 84 -8.51 7.37 9.53
C VAL A 84 -8.56 8.89 9.35
N ASP A 85 -9.03 9.34 8.20
CA ASP A 85 -9.29 10.75 7.94
C ASP A 85 -10.64 11.11 8.55
N PRO A 86 -10.72 12.17 9.42
CA PRO A 86 -11.96 12.51 10.08
C PRO A 86 -13.11 12.89 9.13
N ASP A 87 -12.80 13.48 8.00
CA ASP A 87 -13.81 13.89 7.03
C ASP A 87 -14.27 12.72 6.16
N LEU A 88 -13.34 11.86 5.75
CA LEU A 88 -13.65 10.67 4.98
C LEU A 88 -14.21 9.54 5.83
N LYS A 89 -13.89 9.54 7.12
CA LYS A 89 -14.25 8.49 8.09
C LYS A 89 -13.68 7.14 7.73
N ARG A 90 -12.58 7.15 7.00
CA ARG A 90 -11.78 5.99 6.60
C ARG A 90 -10.40 6.48 6.20
N PRO A 91 -9.41 5.58 6.07
CA PRO A 91 -8.13 5.99 5.49
C PRO A 91 -8.28 6.46 4.05
N PRO A 92 -7.44 7.38 3.60
CA PRO A 92 -7.51 7.90 2.23
C PRO A 92 -7.09 6.87 1.20
N LYS A 93 -7.55 7.04 -0.03
CA LYS A 93 -6.99 6.31 -1.15
C LYS A 93 -5.57 6.78 -1.41
N VAL A 94 -4.73 5.87 -1.83
CA VAL A 94 -3.36 6.15 -2.23
C VAL A 94 -3.11 5.61 -3.63
N LYS A 95 -2.07 6.12 -4.26
CA LYS A 95 -1.61 5.64 -5.56
C LYS A 95 -0.19 5.14 -5.38
N VAL A 96 0.07 3.91 -5.81
CA VAL A 96 1.41 3.31 -5.80
C VAL A 96 1.91 3.26 -7.22
N VAL A 97 3.06 3.90 -7.47
CA VAL A 97 3.66 3.98 -8.80
C VAL A 97 5.14 3.61 -8.73
N LEU A 98 5.58 2.77 -9.64
CA LEU A 98 7.00 2.47 -9.80
C LEU A 98 7.46 3.05 -11.13
N GLY A 99 8.25 4.10 -11.05
CA GLY A 99 8.74 4.82 -12.22
C GLY A 99 7.75 5.82 -12.76
N ALA A 100 7.81 6.10 -14.06
CA ALA A 100 6.94 7.07 -14.70
C ALA A 100 5.55 6.46 -14.96
N GLU A 101 4.52 7.15 -14.48
CA GLU A 101 3.14 6.71 -14.64
C GLU A 101 2.77 6.65 -16.12
N GLY A 102 2.20 5.53 -16.54
CA GLY A 102 1.73 5.35 -17.91
C GLY A 102 2.81 5.03 -18.93
N ALA A 103 4.07 4.92 -18.54
CA ALA A 103 5.15 4.58 -19.45
C ALA A 103 5.05 3.11 -19.88
N PRO A 104 5.37 2.78 -21.16
CA PRO A 104 5.30 1.40 -21.63
C PRO A 104 6.26 0.48 -20.86
N GLY A 105 5.83 -0.75 -20.64
CA GLY A 105 6.64 -1.77 -19.97
C GLY A 105 6.77 -1.61 -18.48
N ARG A 106 6.02 -0.69 -17.88
CA ARG A 106 6.04 -0.46 -16.44
C ARG A 106 4.92 -1.21 -15.74
N ILE A 107 5.11 -1.43 -14.43
CA ILE A 107 4.02 -1.93 -13.61
C ILE A 107 2.92 -0.84 -13.59
N PRO A 108 1.66 -1.18 -13.89
CA PRO A 108 0.60 -0.19 -13.87
C PRO A 108 0.45 0.45 -12.50
N LYS A 109 0.03 1.71 -12.46
CA LYS A 109 -0.28 2.37 -11.19
C LYS A 109 -1.34 1.57 -10.45
N PHE A 110 -1.24 1.55 -9.13
CA PHE A 110 -2.16 0.80 -8.28
C PHE A 110 -2.84 1.77 -7.32
N GLU A 111 -4.13 2.04 -7.56
CA GLU A 111 -4.93 2.86 -6.67
C GLU A 111 -5.58 1.98 -5.63
N ALA A 112 -5.31 2.26 -4.37
CA ALA A 112 -5.62 1.35 -3.30
C ALA A 112 -5.83 2.08 -1.97
N VAL A 113 -6.21 1.32 -0.96
CA VAL A 113 -6.11 1.74 0.43
C VAL A 113 -5.04 0.87 1.09
N ILE A 114 -4.38 1.42 2.10
CA ILE A 114 -3.40 0.66 2.88
C ILE A 114 -4.18 -0.21 3.85
N GLU A 115 -4.10 -1.53 3.66
CA GLU A 115 -4.81 -2.48 4.52
C GLU A 115 -3.98 -2.85 5.74
N SER A 116 -2.67 -2.93 5.58
CA SER A 116 -1.77 -3.28 6.67
C SER A 116 -0.43 -2.56 6.54
N ILE A 117 0.15 -2.23 7.68
CA ILE A 117 1.48 -1.65 7.77
C ILE A 117 2.15 -2.23 9.02
N GLY A 118 3.32 -2.83 8.82
CA GLY A 118 4.13 -3.37 9.90
C GLY A 118 5.50 -2.74 9.88
N ILE A 119 5.90 -2.11 10.98
CA ILE A 119 7.16 -1.40 11.06
C ILE A 119 8.08 -2.14 12.02
N LYS A 120 9.30 -2.41 11.59
CA LYS A 120 10.32 -3.05 12.41
C LYS A 120 11.56 -2.15 12.44
N TYR A 121 11.85 -1.61 13.61
CA TYR A 121 13.07 -0.82 13.82
C TYR A 121 14.21 -1.75 14.20
N THR A 122 15.35 -1.60 13.54
CA THR A 122 16.46 -2.54 13.69
C THR A 122 17.77 -1.91 14.16
N LEU A 123 17.86 -0.59 14.18
CA LEU A 123 19.07 0.10 14.63
C LEU A 123 18.70 1.47 15.19
N PHE A 124 19.35 1.86 16.29
CA PHE A 124 19.11 3.14 16.96
C PHE A 124 20.45 3.81 17.28
N ASP A 125 20.45 5.14 17.35
CA ASP A 125 21.61 5.87 17.82
C ASP A 125 21.62 5.95 19.36
N GLY A 126 22.61 6.62 19.92
CA GLY A 126 22.77 6.75 21.37
C GLY A 126 21.65 7.53 22.05
N ASN A 127 20.88 8.30 21.32
CA ASN A 127 19.75 9.09 21.82
C ASN A 127 18.39 8.39 21.59
N GLY A 128 18.41 7.17 21.11
CA GLY A 128 17.19 6.42 20.84
C GLY A 128 16.51 6.74 19.52
N MET A 129 17.15 7.51 18.64
CA MET A 129 16.59 7.80 17.32
C MET A 129 16.76 6.60 16.40
N PRO A 130 15.69 6.20 15.68
CA PRO A 130 15.82 5.07 14.77
C PRO A 130 16.70 5.43 13.57
N LEU A 131 17.63 4.55 13.25
CA LEU A 131 18.56 4.72 12.13
C LEU A 131 18.23 3.77 10.98
N ARG A 132 17.56 2.68 11.27
CA ARG A 132 17.23 1.67 10.26
C ARG A 132 15.91 1.03 10.60
N ALA A 133 15.07 0.84 9.56
CA ALA A 133 13.78 0.22 9.73
C ALA A 133 13.35 -0.49 8.45
N SER A 134 12.50 -1.50 8.61
CA SER A 134 11.79 -2.09 7.50
C SER A 134 10.30 -1.89 7.69
N VAL A 135 9.58 -1.62 6.59
CA VAL A 135 8.15 -1.39 6.61
C VAL A 135 7.49 -2.36 5.64
N LYS A 136 6.69 -3.26 6.19
CA LYS A 136 5.94 -4.23 5.41
C LYS A 136 4.55 -3.67 5.16
N MET A 137 4.14 -3.56 3.91
CA MET A 137 2.87 -2.93 3.54
C MET A 137 2.00 -3.85 2.72
N GLY A 138 0.70 -3.82 3.03
CA GLY A 138 -0.32 -4.48 2.24
C GLY A 138 -1.33 -3.46 1.76
N PHE A 139 -1.67 -3.53 0.47
CA PHE A 139 -2.62 -2.63 -0.17
C PHE A 139 -3.76 -3.45 -0.77
N THR A 140 -4.96 -2.89 -0.73
CA THR A 140 -6.12 -3.49 -1.39
C THR A 140 -6.69 -2.51 -2.39
N GLU A 141 -6.91 -2.99 -3.61
CA GLU A 141 -7.44 -2.18 -4.71
C GLU A 141 -8.71 -1.43 -4.30
N ALA A 142 -8.73 -0.12 -4.53
CA ALA A 142 -9.85 0.72 -4.15
C ALA A 142 -10.81 0.86 -5.32
N ARG A 143 -11.76 -0.07 -5.42
CA ARG A 143 -12.82 0.01 -6.44
C ARG A 143 -13.98 0.84 -5.95
N LYS A 144 -14.57 0.43 -4.83
CA LYS A 144 -15.73 1.08 -4.26
C LYS A 144 -15.62 1.00 -2.75
N LEU A 145 -15.48 2.16 -2.12
CA LEU A 145 -15.28 2.23 -0.68
C LEU A 145 -16.58 2.60 0.01
N LYS A 146 -16.95 1.82 1.02
CA LYS A 146 -18.09 2.07 1.86
C LYS A 146 -17.66 2.23 3.30
N VAL A 147 -18.31 3.16 4.01
CA VAL A 147 -18.12 3.30 5.44
C VAL A 147 -19.39 2.81 6.12
N VAL A 148 -19.22 1.80 6.99
CA VAL A 148 -20.34 1.28 7.78
C VAL A 148 -20.40 2.09 9.04
N PRO A 149 -21.58 2.71 9.36
CA PRO A 149 -21.69 3.49 10.60
C PRO A 149 -21.48 2.60 11.82
N PRO A 150 -20.88 3.12 12.89
CA PRO A 150 -20.72 2.34 14.11
C PRO A 150 -22.11 2.01 14.70
N ARG A 151 -22.23 0.78 15.19
CA ARG A 151 -23.46 0.30 15.83
C ARG A 151 -23.55 0.74 17.28
#